data_5c133447707f719ec63f7fe600958d1c
#
_entry.id   5c133447707f719ec63f7fe600958d1c
#
_cell.length_a   1.000
_cell.length_b   1.000
_cell.length_c   1.000
_cell.angle_alpha   90.00
_cell.angle_beta   90.00
_cell.angle_gamma   90.00
#
_symmetry.space_group_name_H-M   'P 1'
#
loop_
_entity.id
_entity.type
_entity.pdbx_description
1 polymer ?
#
loop_
_entity_poly.entity_id
_entity_poly.type
_entity_poly.pdbx_seq_one_letter_code
_entity_poly.pdbx_strand_id
1 'polypeptide(L)'
;MLLWQSNASAQPLQTVPEVDLQRYLGKWYEIASIPQYFQRQCVGDAMAEYAMDGEDIAVTNSCMTKNGEHSVAQGRARVVEEFSRAKLEVTFVKLFGWLYFLGGDYWVIDLAPDYRYAVVGHPDRDYAWILSRQPALPMLDLIAIEQRLRKNGYDSCALLTTIQSGGLSERLPLCEVVRQKSQ
;
A
#
# COMPACT_ATOMS: atom_id res chain seq x y z
N MET A 1 43.43 -17.76 -5.05
CA MET A 1 42.05 -18.24 -4.76
C MET A 1 41.13 -17.02 -4.75
N LEU A 2 40.55 -16.70 -5.89
CA LEU A 2 39.70 -15.51 -6.06
C LEU A 2 38.28 -15.88 -5.58
N LEU A 3 37.86 -15.27 -4.48
CA LEU A 3 36.49 -15.37 -3.98
C LEU A 3 35.58 -14.52 -4.90
N TRP A 4 34.76 -15.18 -5.70
CA TRP A 4 33.68 -14.56 -6.41
C TRP A 4 32.62 -14.15 -5.38
N GLN A 5 32.55 -12.85 -5.07
CA GLN A 5 31.40 -12.27 -4.37
C GLN A 5 30.25 -12.25 -5.37
N SER A 6 29.30 -13.15 -5.21
CA SER A 6 28.02 -13.11 -5.92
C SER A 6 27.27 -11.87 -5.42
N ASN A 7 27.28 -10.79 -6.20
CA ASN A 7 26.29 -9.74 -6.04
C ASN A 7 24.91 -10.36 -6.32
N ALA A 8 24.22 -10.76 -5.26
CA ALA A 8 22.82 -11.10 -5.36
C ALA A 8 22.07 -9.81 -5.71
N SER A 9 21.85 -9.56 -7.00
CA SER A 9 20.93 -8.50 -7.42
C SER A 9 19.57 -8.84 -6.83
N ALA A 10 18.98 -7.90 -6.09
CA ALA A 10 17.63 -8.07 -5.55
C ALA A 10 16.69 -8.44 -6.72
N GLN A 11 15.93 -9.51 -6.55
CA GLN A 11 14.97 -9.92 -7.59
C GLN A 11 13.99 -8.76 -7.87
N PRO A 12 13.59 -8.55 -9.15
CA PRO A 12 12.59 -7.57 -9.49
C PRO A 12 11.31 -7.80 -8.67
N LEU A 13 10.69 -6.72 -8.22
CA LEU A 13 9.44 -6.79 -7.48
C LEU A 13 8.37 -7.47 -8.34
N GLN A 14 7.72 -8.50 -7.80
CA GLN A 14 6.68 -9.26 -8.48
C GLN A 14 5.31 -8.67 -8.17
N THR A 15 4.51 -8.43 -9.19
CA THR A 15 3.09 -8.06 -9.06
C THR A 15 2.20 -9.29 -9.08
N VAL A 16 0.94 -9.11 -8.69
CA VAL A 16 -0.10 -10.13 -8.92
C VAL A 16 -0.32 -10.32 -10.43
N PRO A 17 -0.78 -11.52 -10.85
CA PRO A 17 -0.98 -11.81 -12.29
C PRO A 17 -2.00 -10.91 -12.97
N GLU A 18 -3.03 -10.48 -12.24
CA GLU A 18 -4.12 -9.64 -12.78
C GLU A 18 -4.85 -8.90 -11.67
N VAL A 19 -5.34 -7.69 -11.99
CA VAL A 19 -6.24 -6.88 -11.15
C VAL A 19 -7.50 -6.54 -11.93
N ASP A 20 -8.64 -7.01 -11.45
CA ASP A 20 -9.95 -6.54 -11.88
C ASP A 20 -10.18 -5.15 -11.25
N LEU A 21 -10.02 -4.10 -12.06
CA LEU A 21 -10.16 -2.73 -11.59
C LEU A 21 -11.55 -2.44 -11.02
N GLN A 22 -12.62 -3.02 -11.57
CA GLN A 22 -13.98 -2.80 -11.07
C GLN A 22 -14.15 -3.33 -9.65
N ARG A 23 -13.53 -4.47 -9.34
CA ARG A 23 -13.52 -5.02 -7.98
C ARG A 23 -12.56 -4.27 -7.06
N TYR A 24 -11.54 -3.62 -7.63
CA TYR A 24 -10.54 -2.86 -6.87
C TYR A 24 -11.05 -1.48 -6.42
N LEU A 25 -12.03 -0.90 -7.14
CA LEU A 25 -12.63 0.39 -6.80
C LEU A 25 -13.27 0.41 -5.40
N GLY A 26 -13.60 1.61 -4.92
CA GLY A 26 -14.24 1.88 -3.64
C GLY A 26 -13.24 2.09 -2.51
N LYS A 27 -13.68 1.89 -1.27
CA LYS A 27 -12.92 2.21 -0.06
C LYS A 27 -11.97 1.11 0.36
N TRP A 28 -10.80 1.56 0.85
CA TRP A 28 -9.76 0.76 1.45
C TRP A 28 -9.22 1.43 2.71
N TYR A 29 -9.18 0.71 3.81
CA TYR A 29 -8.55 1.14 5.06
C TYR A 29 -7.06 0.80 5.03
N GLU A 30 -6.20 1.74 5.40
CA GLU A 30 -4.78 1.48 5.59
C GLU A 30 -4.58 0.71 6.90
N ILE A 31 -4.03 -0.49 6.82
CA ILE A 31 -3.74 -1.34 7.98
C ILE A 31 -2.31 -1.13 8.49
N ALA A 32 -1.37 -0.99 7.56
CA ALA A 32 0.03 -0.66 7.85
C ALA A 32 0.67 -0.03 6.61
N SER A 33 1.69 0.78 6.82
CA SER A 33 2.48 1.38 5.73
C SER A 33 3.92 1.66 6.15
N ILE A 34 4.82 1.78 5.18
CA ILE A 34 6.12 2.41 5.40
C ILE A 34 5.86 3.92 5.56
N PRO A 35 6.25 4.54 6.69
CA PRO A 35 5.95 5.94 6.96
C PRO A 35 6.49 6.90 5.90
N GLN A 36 5.63 7.80 5.42
CA GLN A 36 5.98 8.78 4.40
C GLN A 36 5.86 10.22 4.93
N TYR A 37 6.71 11.12 4.42
CA TYR A 37 6.74 12.52 4.84
C TYR A 37 5.41 13.23 4.58
N PHE A 38 4.70 12.87 3.51
CA PHE A 38 3.42 13.48 3.13
C PHE A 38 2.22 12.98 3.98
N GLN A 39 2.43 11.97 4.84
CA GLN A 39 1.43 11.48 5.80
C GLN A 39 1.74 11.89 7.26
N ARG A 40 2.71 12.77 7.51
CA ARG A 40 3.13 13.15 8.87
C ARG A 40 2.04 13.80 9.72
N GLN A 41 1.05 14.44 9.09
CA GLN A 41 -0.11 15.02 9.78
C GLN A 41 -1.12 13.95 10.21
N CYS A 42 -1.08 12.75 9.62
CA CYS A 42 -2.02 11.67 9.91
C CYS A 42 -1.67 10.98 11.23
N VAL A 43 -2.65 10.82 12.09
CA VAL A 43 -2.52 10.10 13.37
C VAL A 43 -3.34 8.81 13.38
N GLY A 44 -4.28 8.63 12.47
CA GLY A 44 -5.11 7.42 12.34
C GLY A 44 -6.18 7.57 11.29
N ASP A 45 -7.03 6.57 11.20
CA ASP A 45 -8.17 6.48 10.27
C ASP A 45 -7.80 6.80 8.83
N ALA A 46 -6.60 6.35 8.40
CA ALA A 46 -6.13 6.55 7.04
C ALA A 46 -6.88 5.61 6.09
N MET A 47 -7.41 6.19 5.01
CA MET A 47 -8.18 5.50 3.99
C MET A 47 -7.81 6.00 2.60
N ALA A 48 -7.98 5.13 1.61
CA ALA A 48 -8.00 5.46 0.19
C ALA A 48 -9.36 5.10 -0.41
N GLU A 49 -9.86 5.94 -1.31
CA GLU A 49 -11.05 5.65 -2.11
C GLU A 49 -10.71 5.82 -3.59
N TYR A 50 -11.06 4.81 -4.38
CA TYR A 50 -10.80 4.76 -5.82
C TYR A 50 -12.11 4.76 -6.58
N ALA A 51 -12.22 5.60 -7.61
CA ALA A 51 -13.38 5.69 -8.50
C ALA A 51 -12.92 5.86 -9.95
N MET A 52 -13.67 5.34 -10.91
CA MET A 52 -13.36 5.61 -12.32
C MET A 52 -13.58 7.07 -12.64
N ASP A 53 -12.67 7.64 -13.44
CA ASP A 53 -12.74 9.00 -13.98
C ASP A 53 -12.24 8.98 -15.42
N GLY A 54 -13.14 8.64 -16.35
CA GLY A 54 -12.80 8.32 -17.73
C GLY A 54 -12.02 7.01 -17.80
N GLU A 55 -10.83 7.04 -18.40
CA GLU A 55 -9.92 5.91 -18.50
C GLU A 55 -8.98 5.79 -17.28
N ASP A 56 -8.90 6.85 -16.47
CA ASP A 56 -8.08 6.91 -15.27
C ASP A 56 -8.90 6.59 -14.01
N ILE A 57 -8.23 6.57 -12.87
CA ILE A 57 -8.81 6.32 -11.55
C ILE A 57 -8.61 7.57 -10.68
N ALA A 58 -9.72 8.17 -10.25
CA ALA A 58 -9.69 9.19 -9.21
C ALA A 58 -9.29 8.56 -7.89
N VAL A 59 -8.35 9.18 -7.19
CA VAL A 59 -7.84 8.75 -5.88
C VAL A 59 -8.17 9.80 -4.85
N THR A 60 -8.84 9.39 -3.77
CA THR A 60 -9.08 10.25 -2.61
C THR A 60 -8.48 9.58 -1.38
N ASN A 61 -7.39 10.14 -0.86
CA ASN A 61 -6.80 9.72 0.40
C ASN A 61 -7.30 10.62 1.53
N SER A 62 -7.63 10.03 2.66
CA SER A 62 -8.04 10.79 3.84
C SER A 62 -7.45 10.19 5.12
N CYS A 63 -7.28 11.00 6.14
CA CYS A 63 -6.86 10.55 7.46
C CYS A 63 -7.30 11.54 8.55
N MET A 64 -7.34 11.06 9.80
CA MET A 64 -7.51 11.91 10.98
C MET A 64 -6.19 12.60 11.33
N THR A 65 -6.25 13.89 11.60
CA THR A 65 -5.12 14.71 12.07
C THR A 65 -5.11 14.85 13.60
N LYS A 66 -4.00 15.32 14.15
CA LYS A 66 -3.86 15.57 15.61
C LYS A 66 -4.92 16.53 16.17
N ASN A 67 -5.46 17.41 15.35
CA ASN A 67 -6.50 18.38 15.76
C ASN A 67 -7.92 17.79 15.70
N GLY A 68 -8.06 16.50 15.34
CA GLY A 68 -9.36 15.85 15.16
C GLY A 68 -10.05 16.22 13.83
N GLU A 69 -9.35 16.84 12.91
CA GLU A 69 -9.85 17.20 11.60
C GLU A 69 -9.52 16.09 10.57
N HIS A 70 -10.31 15.98 9.53
CA HIS A 70 -10.00 15.12 8.40
C HIS A 70 -9.13 15.86 7.38
N SER A 71 -7.92 15.34 7.14
CA SER A 71 -7.09 15.75 6.00
C SER A 71 -7.51 14.94 4.79
N VAL A 72 -7.67 15.58 3.63
CA VAL A 72 -8.06 14.95 2.37
C VAL A 72 -7.09 15.37 1.28
N ALA A 73 -6.57 14.41 0.53
CA ALA A 73 -5.75 14.62 -0.66
C ALA A 73 -6.41 13.95 -1.87
N GLN A 74 -6.55 14.69 -2.96
CA GLN A 74 -7.07 14.17 -4.21
C GLN A 74 -5.93 13.95 -5.21
N GLY A 75 -5.94 12.80 -5.83
CA GLY A 75 -4.96 12.39 -6.81
C GLY A 75 -5.59 11.67 -7.98
N ARG A 76 -4.75 11.19 -8.86
CA ARG A 76 -5.15 10.39 -10.01
C ARG A 76 -4.16 9.26 -10.24
N ALA A 77 -4.68 8.09 -10.60
CA ALA A 77 -3.91 6.94 -11.01
C ALA A 77 -4.23 6.59 -12.46
N ARG A 78 -3.22 6.10 -13.18
CA ARG A 78 -3.38 5.50 -14.50
C ARG A 78 -2.73 4.13 -14.55
N VAL A 79 -3.29 3.23 -15.34
CA VAL A 79 -2.68 1.94 -15.62
C VAL A 79 -1.50 2.15 -16.58
N VAL A 80 -0.33 1.60 -16.24
CA VAL A 80 0.86 1.67 -17.10
C VAL A 80 1.20 0.33 -17.74
N GLU A 81 0.55 -0.76 -17.28
CA GLU A 81 0.69 -2.09 -17.83
C GLU A 81 -0.70 -2.73 -17.96
N GLU A 82 -1.20 -2.81 -19.20
CA GLU A 82 -2.59 -3.17 -19.50
C GLU A 82 -2.87 -4.66 -19.35
N PHE A 83 -1.87 -5.52 -19.43
CA PHE A 83 -2.08 -6.97 -19.41
C PHE A 83 -2.55 -7.43 -18.03
N SER A 84 -1.80 -7.09 -16.98
CA SER A 84 -2.15 -7.45 -15.61
C SER A 84 -2.97 -6.37 -14.90
N ARG A 85 -2.84 -5.09 -15.32
CA ARG A 85 -3.38 -3.91 -14.63
C ARG A 85 -2.94 -3.81 -13.17
N ALA A 86 -1.86 -4.51 -12.82
CA ALA A 86 -1.30 -4.51 -11.49
C ALA A 86 -0.25 -3.41 -11.27
N LYS A 87 0.17 -2.73 -12.36
CA LYS A 87 1.11 -1.62 -12.31
C LYS A 87 0.42 -0.34 -12.72
N LEU A 88 0.37 0.59 -11.77
CA LEU A 88 -0.20 1.91 -11.95
C LEU A 88 0.83 2.97 -11.59
N GLU A 89 0.64 4.18 -12.07
CA GLU A 89 1.28 5.40 -11.57
C GLU A 89 0.24 6.28 -10.90
N VAL A 90 0.58 6.83 -9.73
CA VAL A 90 -0.30 7.71 -8.95
C VAL A 90 0.35 9.06 -8.76
N THR A 91 -0.38 10.14 -9.00
CA THR A 91 0.07 11.51 -8.74
C THR A 91 -0.97 12.30 -7.94
N PHE A 92 -0.49 13.19 -7.09
CA PHE A 92 -1.28 14.19 -6.36
C PHE A 92 -0.96 15.62 -6.82
N VAL A 93 -0.17 15.75 -7.88
CA VAL A 93 0.23 17.06 -8.43
C VAL A 93 -0.59 17.39 -9.67
N LYS A 94 -1.29 18.52 -9.61
CA LYS A 94 -2.12 19.03 -10.71
C LYS A 94 -1.77 20.47 -11.03
N LEU A 95 -1.35 20.71 -12.28
CA LEU A 95 -1.11 22.05 -12.83
C LEU A 95 -1.48 22.01 -14.31
N PHE A 96 -2.57 22.67 -14.73
CA PHE A 96 -3.14 22.56 -16.10
C PHE A 96 -3.46 21.12 -16.56
N GLY A 97 -3.28 20.11 -15.69
CA GLY A 97 -3.46 18.68 -15.91
C GLY A 97 -2.71 17.89 -14.84
N TRP A 98 -2.90 16.56 -14.79
CA TRP A 98 -2.21 15.69 -13.85
C TRP A 98 -0.77 15.44 -14.28
N LEU A 99 0.19 15.64 -13.37
CA LEU A 99 1.63 15.55 -13.64
C LEU A 99 2.17 14.21 -13.13
N TYR A 100 2.02 13.15 -13.93
CA TYR A 100 2.44 11.79 -13.56
C TYR A 100 3.95 11.66 -13.33
N PHE A 101 4.78 12.46 -14.01
CA PHE A 101 6.23 12.45 -13.78
C PHE A 101 6.65 12.96 -12.39
N LEU A 102 5.74 13.55 -11.61
CA LEU A 102 5.91 13.92 -10.20
C LEU A 102 5.17 12.94 -9.26
N GLY A 103 4.66 11.88 -9.78
CA GLY A 103 3.98 10.81 -9.06
C GLY A 103 4.93 9.68 -8.64
N GLY A 104 4.35 8.54 -8.33
CA GLY A 104 5.08 7.35 -7.94
C GLY A 104 4.43 6.07 -8.47
N ASP A 105 5.24 5.03 -8.56
CA ASP A 105 4.78 3.70 -8.90
C ASP A 105 3.87 3.13 -7.80
N TYR A 106 2.77 2.54 -8.23
CA TYR A 106 1.77 1.88 -7.40
C TYR A 106 1.55 0.48 -7.95
N TRP A 107 2.29 -0.50 -7.42
CA TRP A 107 2.27 -1.87 -7.91
C TRP A 107 1.53 -2.78 -6.93
N VAL A 108 0.48 -3.45 -7.38
CA VAL A 108 -0.24 -4.43 -6.57
C VAL A 108 0.57 -5.72 -6.52
N ILE A 109 1.19 -6.00 -5.36
CA ILE A 109 2.13 -7.11 -5.17
C ILE A 109 1.52 -8.31 -4.45
N ASP A 110 0.39 -8.11 -3.78
CA ASP A 110 -0.45 -9.18 -3.23
C ASP A 110 -1.92 -8.73 -3.21
N LEU A 111 -2.83 -9.65 -3.41
CA LEU A 111 -4.26 -9.39 -3.47
C LEU A 111 -5.03 -10.65 -3.08
N ALA A 112 -5.91 -10.54 -2.10
CA ALA A 112 -6.79 -11.63 -1.74
C ALA A 112 -7.74 -11.97 -2.90
N PRO A 113 -8.04 -13.26 -3.17
CA PRO A 113 -8.93 -13.64 -4.27
C PRO A 113 -10.34 -13.04 -4.17
N ASP A 114 -10.81 -12.77 -2.97
CA ASP A 114 -12.07 -12.10 -2.68
C ASP A 114 -11.95 -10.57 -2.57
N TYR A 115 -10.75 -10.00 -2.77
CA TYR A 115 -10.44 -8.57 -2.67
C TYR A 115 -10.64 -7.98 -1.26
N ARG A 116 -10.60 -8.81 -0.19
CA ARG A 116 -10.71 -8.29 1.17
C ARG A 116 -9.47 -7.52 1.64
N TYR A 117 -8.29 -7.82 1.07
CA TYR A 117 -7.08 -7.03 1.26
C TYR A 117 -6.27 -6.92 -0.02
N ALA A 118 -5.42 -5.90 -0.09
CA ALA A 118 -4.41 -5.69 -1.10
C ALA A 118 -3.10 -5.24 -0.45
N VAL A 119 -1.97 -5.60 -1.05
CA VAL A 119 -0.66 -5.08 -0.69
C VAL A 119 -0.09 -4.35 -1.89
N VAL A 120 0.27 -3.11 -1.66
CA VAL A 120 0.85 -2.23 -2.67
C VAL A 120 2.32 -2.01 -2.35
N GLY A 121 3.14 -2.03 -3.36
CA GLY A 121 4.57 -1.81 -3.24
C GLY A 121 5.12 -0.88 -4.32
N HIS A 122 6.39 -0.54 -4.16
CA HIS A 122 7.19 0.26 -5.09
C HIS A 122 8.42 -0.55 -5.52
N PRO A 123 8.89 -0.45 -6.78
CA PRO A 123 10.04 -1.21 -7.29
C PRO A 123 11.29 -1.13 -6.39
N ASP A 124 11.55 0.05 -5.82
CA ASP A 124 12.71 0.30 -4.94
C ASP A 124 12.48 -0.12 -3.48
N ARG A 125 11.25 -0.56 -3.14
CA ARG A 125 10.80 -0.96 -1.79
C ARG A 125 10.77 0.18 -0.76
N ASP A 126 10.82 1.42 -1.21
CA ASP A 126 10.74 2.61 -0.35
C ASP A 126 9.32 2.87 0.16
N TYR A 127 8.33 2.29 -0.51
CA TYR A 127 6.91 2.42 -0.22
C TYR A 127 6.26 1.05 -0.14
N ALA A 128 5.40 0.87 0.84
CA ALA A 128 4.46 -0.25 0.91
C ALA A 128 3.24 0.14 1.72
N TRP A 129 2.07 -0.36 1.32
CA TRP A 129 0.81 -0.22 2.02
C TRP A 129 0.09 -1.57 2.08
N ILE A 130 -0.45 -1.89 3.23
CA ILE A 130 -1.42 -2.97 3.42
C ILE A 130 -2.79 -2.31 3.51
N LEU A 131 -3.65 -2.62 2.57
CA LEU A 131 -4.99 -2.09 2.44
C LEU A 131 -6.01 -3.18 2.73
N SER A 132 -7.13 -2.82 3.37
CA SER A 132 -8.22 -3.75 3.71
C SER A 132 -9.59 -3.13 3.44
N ARG A 133 -10.58 -3.97 3.12
CA ARG A 133 -11.98 -3.55 3.01
C ARG A 133 -12.62 -3.30 4.37
N GLN A 134 -11.99 -3.75 5.44
CA GLN A 134 -12.43 -3.55 6.81
C GLN A 134 -11.34 -2.83 7.61
N PRO A 135 -11.68 -2.10 8.68
CA PRO A 135 -10.69 -1.39 9.49
C PRO A 135 -9.73 -2.34 10.24
N ALA A 136 -10.02 -3.62 10.26
CA ALA A 136 -9.17 -4.67 10.82
C ALA A 136 -9.02 -5.83 9.84
N LEU A 137 -7.86 -6.50 9.89
CA LEU A 137 -7.62 -7.76 9.19
C LEU A 137 -7.48 -8.91 10.18
N PRO A 138 -7.95 -10.13 9.83
CA PRO A 138 -7.64 -11.34 10.56
C PRO A 138 -6.12 -11.52 10.71
N MET A 139 -5.69 -12.02 11.88
CA MET A 139 -4.26 -12.22 12.15
C MET A 139 -3.60 -13.17 11.15
N LEU A 140 -4.32 -14.19 10.70
CA LEU A 140 -3.81 -15.13 9.69
C LEU A 140 -3.49 -14.43 8.36
N ASP A 141 -4.28 -13.43 7.97
CA ASP A 141 -3.99 -12.62 6.79
C ASP A 141 -2.75 -11.75 7.00
N LEU A 142 -2.61 -11.11 8.16
CA LEU A 142 -1.43 -10.31 8.49
C LEU A 142 -0.14 -11.15 8.48
N ILE A 143 -0.17 -12.37 9.00
CA ILE A 143 0.96 -13.32 8.97
C ILE A 143 1.31 -13.66 7.52
N ALA A 144 0.32 -14.01 6.69
CA ALA A 144 0.54 -14.35 5.29
C ALA A 144 1.10 -13.16 4.49
N ILE A 145 0.56 -11.96 4.71
CA ILE A 145 1.02 -10.72 4.09
C ILE A 145 2.47 -10.42 4.50
N GLU A 146 2.79 -10.52 5.79
CA GLU A 146 4.15 -10.29 6.31
C GLU A 146 5.17 -11.22 5.64
N GLN A 147 4.86 -12.50 5.53
CA GLN A 147 5.71 -13.48 4.85
C GLN A 147 5.89 -13.13 3.37
N ARG A 148 4.83 -12.68 2.70
CA ARG A 148 4.89 -12.26 1.30
C ARG A 148 5.71 -10.99 1.10
N LEU A 149 5.58 -10.00 1.97
CA LEU A 149 6.41 -8.80 1.97
C LEU A 149 7.89 -9.16 2.09
N ARG A 150 8.26 -10.00 3.06
CA ARG A 150 9.65 -10.45 3.23
C ARG A 150 10.18 -11.22 2.02
N LYS A 151 9.36 -12.08 1.42
CA LYS A 151 9.72 -12.79 0.19
C LYS A 151 9.99 -11.83 -0.97
N ASN A 152 9.28 -10.69 -1.02
CA ASN A 152 9.46 -9.62 -1.99
C ASN A 152 10.61 -8.65 -1.64
N GLY A 153 11.38 -8.93 -0.58
CA GLY A 153 12.55 -8.13 -0.18
C GLY A 153 12.22 -6.89 0.66
N TYR A 154 11.01 -6.80 1.23
CA TYR A 154 10.66 -5.75 2.19
C TYR A 154 11.13 -6.11 3.60
N ASP A 155 11.57 -5.10 4.34
CA ASP A 155 11.69 -5.19 5.80
C ASP A 155 10.31 -4.97 6.42
N SER A 156 9.69 -6.04 6.91
CA SER A 156 8.37 -5.96 7.54
C SER A 156 8.36 -5.15 8.84
N CYS A 157 9.52 -4.92 9.47
CA CYS A 157 9.63 -4.05 10.62
C CYS A 157 9.63 -2.56 10.25
N ALA A 158 9.87 -2.21 8.97
CA ALA A 158 9.76 -0.85 8.47
C ALA A 158 8.29 -0.41 8.27
N LEU A 159 7.36 -1.37 8.09
CA LEU A 159 5.94 -1.06 8.05
C LEU A 159 5.41 -0.85 9.47
N LEU A 160 4.78 0.31 9.70
CA LEU A 160 4.09 0.59 10.95
C LEU A 160 2.59 0.41 10.77
N THR A 161 1.94 -0.23 11.75
CA THR A 161 0.49 -0.35 11.77
C THR A 161 -0.18 1.01 11.88
N THR A 162 -1.33 1.17 11.25
CA THR A 162 -2.14 2.39 11.28
C THR A 162 -3.23 2.23 12.34
N ILE A 163 -3.37 3.23 13.21
CA ILE A 163 -4.47 3.31 14.16
C ILE A 163 -5.77 3.47 13.37
N GLN A 164 -6.71 2.54 13.56
CA GLN A 164 -8.01 2.57 12.88
C GLN A 164 -9.14 2.46 13.90
N SER A 165 -10.15 3.30 13.76
CA SER A 165 -11.41 3.16 14.49
C SER A 165 -12.06 1.83 14.15
N GLY A 166 -12.19 0.93 15.14
CA GLY A 166 -12.65 -0.44 14.93
C GLY A 166 -11.57 -1.43 14.47
N GLY A 167 -10.31 -1.03 14.47
CA GLY A 167 -9.15 -1.84 14.11
C GLY A 167 -8.05 -1.81 15.17
N LEU A 168 -6.80 -1.71 14.73
CA LEU A 168 -5.65 -1.61 15.62
C LEU A 168 -5.63 -0.25 16.33
N SER A 169 -5.36 -0.25 17.64
CA SER A 169 -5.33 0.95 18.49
C SER A 169 -3.93 1.51 18.69
N GLU A 170 -2.90 0.83 18.21
CA GLU A 170 -1.50 1.19 18.40
C GLU A 170 -0.73 1.19 17.08
N ARG A 171 0.29 2.03 17.03
CA ARG A 171 1.22 2.10 15.91
C ARG A 171 2.50 1.33 16.24
N LEU A 172 2.58 0.10 15.76
CA LEU A 172 3.67 -0.82 16.04
C LEU A 172 4.30 -1.35 14.74
N PRO A 173 5.57 -1.78 14.76
CA PRO A 173 6.16 -2.51 13.64
C PRO A 173 5.35 -3.77 13.30
N LEU A 174 5.02 -3.98 12.03
CA LEU A 174 4.24 -5.13 11.58
C LEU A 174 4.86 -6.47 12.03
N CYS A 175 6.18 -6.59 11.95
CA CYS A 175 6.92 -7.77 12.38
C CYS A 175 6.72 -8.09 13.88
N GLU A 176 6.51 -7.08 14.72
CA GLU A 176 6.26 -7.28 16.16
C GLU A 176 4.84 -7.73 16.40
N VAL A 177 3.86 -7.12 15.72
CA VAL A 177 2.44 -7.51 15.80
C VAL A 177 2.26 -8.98 15.43
N VAL A 178 2.89 -9.42 14.34
CA VAL A 178 2.81 -10.81 13.88
C VAL A 178 3.52 -11.75 14.84
N ARG A 179 4.69 -11.37 15.40
CA ARG A 179 5.45 -12.21 16.34
C ARG A 179 4.73 -12.44 17.66
N GLN A 180 4.11 -11.40 18.23
CA GLN A 180 3.39 -11.50 19.50
C GLN A 180 2.20 -12.47 19.48
N LYS A 181 1.62 -12.69 18.31
CA LYS A 181 0.45 -13.56 18.12
C LYS A 181 0.79 -14.96 17.62
N SER A 182 2.08 -15.23 17.34
CA SER A 182 2.58 -16.55 16.90
C SER A 182 3.12 -17.39 18.07
N GLN A 183 3.08 -16.87 19.29
CA GLN A 183 3.38 -17.55 20.56
C GLN A 183 2.10 -17.95 21.29
#